data_4dc4600bba9b0937bf2a55c31fd7b485
#
_entry.id   4dc4600bba9b0937bf2a55c31fd7b485
#
_cell.length_a   1.000
_cell.length_b   1.000
_cell.length_c   1.000
_cell.angle_alpha   90.00
_cell.angle_beta   90.00
_cell.angle_gamma   90.00
#
_symmetry.space_group_name_H-M   'P 1'
#
loop_
_entity.id
_entity.type
_entity.pdbx_description
1 polymer ?
#
loop_
_entity_poly.entity_id
_entity_poly.type
_entity_poly.pdbx_seq_one_letter_code
_entity_poly.pdbx_strand_id
1 'polypeptide(L)'
;MQTLFQIALITHIVGITLMAGTTLVEYLLTKHFWKLYASDRSRAITTNEDGFNFHLIVNIGIILLILSGVTMLVITQGVFAKQIWFQIKIGLIVVIAINGSAFGRKQDAKLKRLISLEKLNFLQGHLRGQENRKDDFMKVKNRLDLFYISQLLMFLTIFTLSVFKFN
;
A
#
# COMPACT_ATOMS: atom_id res chain seq x y z
N MET A 1 14.29 27.50 -15.24
CA MET A 1 14.36 26.05 -15.51
C MET A 1 14.83 25.26 -14.27
N GLN A 2 15.97 25.65 -13.66
CA GLN A 2 16.52 24.95 -12.48
C GLN A 2 15.58 24.92 -11.26
N THR A 3 14.96 26.05 -10.91
CA THR A 3 14.02 26.16 -9.79
C THR A 3 12.78 25.25 -9.99
N LEU A 4 12.24 25.20 -11.22
CA LEU A 4 11.10 24.35 -11.55
C LEU A 4 11.44 22.86 -11.40
N PHE A 5 12.64 22.46 -11.82
CA PHE A 5 13.13 21.09 -11.62
C PHE A 5 13.26 20.73 -10.14
N GLN A 6 13.78 21.65 -9.33
CA GLN A 6 13.90 21.45 -7.87
C GLN A 6 12.52 21.28 -7.20
N ILE A 7 11.54 22.11 -7.57
CA ILE A 7 10.17 22.00 -7.06
C ILE A 7 9.57 20.65 -7.48
N ALA A 8 9.71 20.26 -8.73
CA ALA A 8 9.22 18.97 -9.21
C ALA A 8 9.89 17.80 -8.47
N LEU A 9 11.20 17.88 -8.19
CA LEU A 9 11.92 16.86 -7.43
C LEU A 9 11.42 16.75 -5.98
N ILE A 10 11.23 17.87 -5.29
CA ILE A 10 10.68 17.89 -3.93
C ILE A 10 9.27 17.26 -3.92
N THR A 11 8.40 17.68 -4.84
CA THR A 11 7.05 17.14 -4.98
C THR A 11 7.08 15.62 -5.24
N HIS A 12 8.03 15.17 -6.06
CA HIS A 12 8.23 13.74 -6.35
C HIS A 12 8.63 12.94 -5.10
N ILE A 13 9.57 13.47 -4.31
CA ILE A 13 10.01 12.86 -3.06
C ILE A 13 8.84 12.79 -2.06
N VAL A 14 8.06 13.87 -1.93
CA VAL A 14 6.86 13.90 -1.09
C VAL A 14 5.84 12.85 -1.54
N GLY A 15 5.58 12.76 -2.84
CA GLY A 15 4.64 11.77 -3.39
C GLY A 15 5.02 10.33 -3.07
N ILE A 16 6.28 9.95 -3.29
CA ILE A 16 6.75 8.58 -2.99
C ILE A 16 6.80 8.31 -1.48
N THR A 17 7.15 9.31 -0.67
CA THR A 17 7.15 9.19 0.80
C THR A 17 5.75 8.97 1.33
N LEU A 18 4.74 9.69 0.81
CA LEU A 18 3.34 9.48 1.17
C LEU A 18 2.89 8.06 0.82
N MET A 19 3.22 7.56 -0.36
CA MET A 19 2.83 6.20 -0.77
C MET A 19 3.52 5.12 0.08
N ALA A 20 4.85 5.16 0.18
CA ALA A 20 5.62 4.16 0.90
C ALA A 20 5.35 4.21 2.41
N GLY A 21 5.28 5.42 2.98
CA GLY A 21 4.98 5.64 4.39
C GLY A 21 3.58 5.15 4.76
N THR A 22 2.58 5.49 3.96
CA THR A 22 1.20 5.01 4.19
C THR A 22 1.12 3.49 4.11
N THR A 23 1.78 2.87 3.12
CA THR A 23 1.82 1.39 3.00
C THR A 23 2.49 0.75 4.22
N LEU A 24 3.56 1.35 4.75
CA LEU A 24 4.21 0.88 5.97
C LEU A 24 3.29 1.00 7.18
N VAL A 25 2.59 2.12 7.34
CA VAL A 25 1.63 2.33 8.44
C VAL A 25 0.49 1.32 8.36
N GLU A 26 -0.09 1.11 7.17
CA GLU A 26 -1.14 0.09 6.96
C GLU A 26 -0.64 -1.31 7.33
N TYR A 27 0.58 -1.67 6.95
CA TYR A 27 1.19 -2.94 7.33
C TYR A 27 1.32 -3.11 8.84
N LEU A 28 1.83 -2.08 9.54
CA LEU A 28 1.99 -2.11 11.00
C LEU A 28 0.62 -2.21 11.70
N LEU A 29 -0.37 -1.46 11.25
CA LEU A 29 -1.74 -1.54 11.78
C LEU A 29 -2.37 -2.91 11.53
N THR A 30 -2.18 -3.48 10.36
CA THR A 30 -2.63 -4.83 10.04
C THR A 30 -1.96 -5.87 10.95
N LYS A 31 -0.66 -5.75 11.20
CA LYS A 31 0.07 -6.60 12.16
C LYS A 31 -0.47 -6.43 13.59
N HIS A 32 -0.74 -5.19 14.01
CA HIS A 32 -1.32 -4.89 15.31
C HIS A 32 -2.72 -5.52 15.45
N PHE A 33 -3.56 -5.37 14.42
CA PHE A 33 -4.87 -6.01 14.37
C PHE A 33 -4.77 -7.52 14.56
N TRP A 34 -3.89 -8.22 13.84
CA TRP A 34 -3.74 -9.67 13.97
C TRP A 34 -3.23 -10.10 15.36
N LYS A 35 -2.35 -9.31 15.97
CA LYS A 35 -1.88 -9.56 17.34
C LYS A 35 -3.03 -9.42 18.34
N LEU A 36 -3.83 -8.36 18.20
CA LEU A 36 -4.99 -8.13 19.05
C LEU A 36 -6.07 -9.19 18.84
N TYR A 37 -6.32 -9.58 17.58
CA TYR A 37 -7.28 -10.63 17.22
C TYR A 37 -6.94 -12.01 17.83
N ALA A 38 -5.65 -12.29 18.02
CA ALA A 38 -5.17 -13.51 18.66
C ALA A 38 -5.36 -13.51 20.19
N SER A 39 -5.27 -12.33 20.84
CA SER A 39 -5.39 -12.19 22.30
C SER A 39 -6.81 -11.86 22.77
N ASP A 40 -7.48 -10.93 22.09
CA ASP A 40 -8.83 -10.46 22.37
C ASP A 40 -9.58 -10.16 21.10
N ARG A 41 -10.32 -11.15 20.62
CA ARG A 41 -11.06 -11.13 19.36
C ARG A 41 -12.15 -10.06 19.34
N SER A 42 -12.87 -9.89 20.46
CA SER A 42 -13.95 -8.91 20.59
C SER A 42 -13.40 -7.49 20.43
N ARG A 43 -12.32 -7.19 21.14
CA ARG A 43 -11.66 -5.89 21.11
C ARG A 43 -11.06 -5.58 19.74
N ALA A 44 -10.46 -6.58 19.05
CA ALA A 44 -9.92 -6.39 17.71
C ALA A 44 -11.00 -5.97 16.69
N ILE A 45 -12.19 -6.60 16.79
CA ILE A 45 -13.31 -6.32 15.88
C ILE A 45 -13.88 -4.92 16.12
N THR A 46 -14.03 -4.50 17.38
CA THR A 46 -14.58 -3.16 17.72
C THR A 46 -13.61 -2.03 17.40
N THR A 47 -12.31 -2.22 17.64
CA THR A 47 -11.28 -1.17 17.40
C THR A 47 -11.03 -0.90 15.91
N ASN A 48 -11.36 -1.83 15.01
CA ASN A 48 -11.09 -1.68 13.57
C ASN A 48 -12.17 -0.86 12.83
N GLU A 49 -13.16 -0.28 13.52
CA GLU A 49 -14.23 0.50 12.89
C GLU A 49 -13.79 1.91 12.47
N ASP A 50 -12.83 2.50 13.17
CA ASP A 50 -12.36 3.87 12.93
C ASP A 50 -11.25 3.94 11.85
N GLY A 51 -11.29 3.04 10.87
CA GLY A 51 -10.26 2.93 9.84
C GLY A 51 -9.98 4.25 9.11
N PHE A 52 -8.79 4.80 9.33
CA PHE A 52 -8.27 5.94 8.58
C PHE A 52 -8.38 5.64 7.07
N ASN A 53 -8.79 6.64 6.30
CA ASN A 53 -8.99 6.47 4.87
C ASN A 53 -7.65 6.55 4.10
N PHE A 54 -6.77 5.57 4.34
CA PHE A 54 -5.42 5.50 3.77
C PHE A 54 -5.42 5.56 2.23
N HIS A 55 -6.48 5.07 1.59
CA HIS A 55 -6.61 5.13 0.13
C HIS A 55 -6.58 6.56 -0.42
N LEU A 56 -7.09 7.53 0.33
CA LEU A 56 -7.05 8.93 -0.09
C LEU A 56 -5.61 9.45 -0.08
N ILE A 57 -4.83 9.15 0.96
CA ILE A 57 -3.43 9.57 1.07
C ILE A 57 -2.59 8.94 -0.03
N VAL A 58 -2.78 7.64 -0.28
CA VAL A 58 -2.10 6.92 -1.36
C VAL A 58 -2.43 7.53 -2.72
N ASN A 59 -3.71 7.85 -3.00
CA ASN A 59 -4.12 8.46 -4.25
C ASN A 59 -3.50 9.85 -4.45
N ILE A 60 -3.43 10.68 -3.40
CA ILE A 60 -2.73 11.97 -3.45
C ILE A 60 -1.26 11.74 -3.78
N GLY A 61 -0.59 10.79 -3.12
CA GLY A 61 0.80 10.43 -3.40
C GLY A 61 1.02 10.02 -4.85
N ILE A 62 0.12 9.21 -5.42
CA ILE A 62 0.17 8.79 -6.84
C ILE A 62 0.07 9.99 -7.78
N ILE A 63 -0.89 10.89 -7.55
CA ILE A 63 -1.09 12.09 -8.38
C ILE A 63 0.16 12.98 -8.35
N LEU A 64 0.69 13.27 -7.15
CA LEU A 64 1.90 14.05 -6.99
C LEU A 64 3.10 13.42 -7.70
N LEU A 65 3.23 12.10 -7.60
CA LEU A 65 4.32 11.35 -8.20
C LEU A 65 4.26 11.37 -9.73
N ILE A 66 3.07 11.19 -10.31
CA ILE A 66 2.87 11.22 -11.76
C ILE A 66 3.13 12.64 -12.30
N LEU A 67 2.50 13.66 -11.72
CA LEU A 67 2.64 15.06 -12.18
C LEU A 67 4.09 15.51 -12.11
N SER A 68 4.75 15.29 -10.98
CA SER A 68 6.16 15.67 -10.81
C SER A 68 7.10 14.88 -11.73
N GLY A 69 6.84 13.57 -11.90
CA GLY A 69 7.63 12.73 -12.79
C GLY A 69 7.55 13.17 -14.26
N VAL A 70 6.32 13.47 -14.74
CA VAL A 70 6.10 14.01 -16.09
C VAL A 70 6.78 15.38 -16.24
N THR A 71 6.64 16.27 -15.26
CA THR A 71 7.29 17.59 -15.27
C THR A 71 8.81 17.47 -15.39
N MET A 72 9.43 16.59 -14.60
CA MET A 72 10.87 16.35 -14.67
C MET A 72 11.30 15.79 -16.03
N LEU A 73 10.50 14.88 -16.62
CA LEU A 73 10.78 14.30 -17.92
C LEU A 73 10.74 15.35 -19.04
N VAL A 74 9.76 16.27 -19.00
CA VAL A 74 9.63 17.37 -19.96
C VAL A 74 10.81 18.34 -19.83
N ILE A 75 11.17 18.76 -18.60
CA ILE A 75 12.28 19.69 -18.38
C ILE A 75 13.60 19.11 -18.87
N THR A 76 13.82 17.81 -18.72
CA THR A 76 15.03 17.11 -19.16
C THR A 76 14.98 16.64 -20.61
N GLN A 77 13.97 17.07 -21.37
CA GLN A 77 13.78 16.71 -22.79
C GLN A 77 13.83 15.18 -23.03
N GLY A 78 13.38 14.39 -22.06
CA GLY A 78 13.33 12.94 -22.18
C GLY A 78 14.68 12.22 -22.07
N VAL A 79 15.78 12.90 -21.72
CA VAL A 79 17.10 12.28 -21.59
C VAL A 79 17.08 11.06 -20.68
N PHE A 80 16.32 11.12 -19.57
CA PHE A 80 16.22 9.99 -18.64
C PHE A 80 15.40 8.81 -19.18
N ALA A 81 14.51 9.02 -20.15
CA ALA A 81 13.67 7.96 -20.69
C ALA A 81 14.47 6.85 -21.40
N LYS A 82 15.65 7.18 -21.92
CA LYS A 82 16.56 6.25 -22.58
C LYS A 82 17.41 5.43 -21.62
N GLN A 83 17.45 5.78 -20.34
CA GLN A 83 18.29 5.12 -19.35
C GLN A 83 17.59 3.89 -18.76
N ILE A 84 18.34 2.78 -18.65
CA ILE A 84 17.82 1.49 -18.18
C ILE A 84 17.23 1.59 -16.77
N TRP A 85 17.92 2.27 -15.85
CA TRP A 85 17.42 2.45 -14.49
C TRP A 85 16.05 3.18 -14.42
N PHE A 86 15.80 4.10 -15.35
CA PHE A 86 14.53 4.82 -15.44
C PHE A 86 13.40 3.91 -15.94
N GLN A 87 13.68 3.10 -16.97
CA GLN A 87 12.72 2.13 -17.52
C GLN A 87 12.33 1.09 -16.46
N ILE A 88 13.30 0.58 -15.70
CA ILE A 88 13.03 -0.34 -14.59
C ILE A 88 12.12 0.31 -13.54
N LYS A 89 12.34 1.58 -13.18
CA LYS A 89 11.47 2.32 -12.25
C LYS A 89 10.04 2.42 -12.76
N ILE A 90 9.85 2.80 -14.01
CA ILE A 90 8.51 2.87 -14.60
C ILE A 90 7.83 1.49 -14.56
N GLY A 91 8.54 0.42 -14.92
CA GLY A 91 8.05 -0.95 -14.81
C GLY A 91 7.63 -1.29 -13.38
N LEU A 92 8.46 -0.97 -12.39
CA LEU A 92 8.14 -1.21 -10.96
C LEU A 92 6.92 -0.41 -10.50
N ILE A 93 6.77 0.86 -10.92
CA ILE A 93 5.60 1.68 -10.58
C ILE A 93 4.32 1.05 -11.14
N VAL A 94 4.36 0.55 -12.37
CA VAL A 94 3.22 -0.17 -12.98
C VAL A 94 2.89 -1.44 -12.18
N VAL A 95 3.88 -2.23 -11.81
CA VAL A 95 3.69 -3.43 -10.99
C VAL A 95 3.12 -3.08 -9.62
N ILE A 96 3.62 -2.03 -8.95
CA ILE A 96 3.09 -1.51 -7.68
C ILE A 96 1.61 -1.12 -7.82
N ALA A 97 1.25 -0.40 -8.88
CA ALA A 97 -0.13 0.01 -9.13
C ALA A 97 -1.07 -1.18 -9.37
N ILE A 98 -0.64 -2.16 -10.17
CA ILE A 98 -1.40 -3.40 -10.42
C ILE A 98 -1.56 -4.20 -9.12
N ASN A 99 -0.47 -4.39 -8.39
CA ASN A 99 -0.48 -5.12 -7.11
C ASN A 99 -1.43 -4.44 -6.10
N GLY A 100 -1.35 -3.11 -5.96
CA GLY A 100 -2.23 -2.35 -5.07
C GLY A 100 -3.72 -2.45 -5.46
N SER A 101 -4.04 -2.29 -6.75
CA SER A 101 -5.42 -2.30 -7.23
C SER A 101 -6.02 -3.72 -7.29
N ALA A 102 -5.27 -4.71 -7.77
CA ALA A 102 -5.76 -6.06 -7.99
C ALA A 102 -5.75 -6.91 -6.71
N PHE A 103 -4.70 -6.82 -5.89
CA PHE A 103 -4.54 -7.63 -4.68
C PHE A 103 -4.90 -6.86 -3.41
N GLY A 104 -4.33 -5.67 -3.20
CA GLY A 104 -4.51 -4.89 -1.98
C GLY A 104 -5.98 -4.62 -1.70
N ARG A 105 -6.69 -3.96 -2.62
CA ARG A 105 -8.10 -3.61 -2.46
C ARG A 105 -9.01 -4.82 -2.27
N LYS A 106 -8.76 -5.93 -2.99
CA LYS A 106 -9.58 -7.16 -2.86
C LYS A 106 -9.41 -7.81 -1.49
N GLN A 107 -8.18 -7.87 -0.97
CA GLN A 107 -7.93 -8.48 0.34
C GLN A 107 -8.43 -7.61 1.48
N ASP A 108 -8.28 -6.28 1.39
CA ASP A 108 -8.84 -5.33 2.35
C ASP A 108 -10.38 -5.42 2.40
N ALA A 109 -11.04 -5.41 1.25
CA ALA A 109 -12.48 -5.58 1.17
C ALA A 109 -12.94 -6.93 1.74
N LYS A 110 -12.18 -8.01 1.50
CA LYS A 110 -12.47 -9.34 2.06
C LYS A 110 -12.31 -9.35 3.58
N LEU A 111 -11.25 -8.71 4.10
CA LEU A 111 -11.03 -8.57 5.54
C LEU A 111 -12.17 -7.80 6.20
N LYS A 112 -12.54 -6.64 5.66
CA LYS A 112 -13.66 -5.82 6.16
C LYS A 112 -14.99 -6.60 6.18
N ARG A 113 -15.26 -7.36 5.11
CA ARG A 113 -16.44 -8.24 5.06
C ARG A 113 -16.42 -9.33 6.13
N LEU A 114 -15.28 -9.98 6.35
CA LEU A 114 -15.14 -11.00 7.40
C LEU A 114 -15.35 -10.40 8.79
N ILE A 115 -14.79 -9.21 9.05
CA ILE A 115 -14.96 -8.50 10.33
C ILE A 115 -16.43 -8.13 10.54
N SER A 116 -17.12 -7.59 9.53
CA SER A 116 -18.54 -7.20 9.65
C SER A 116 -19.44 -8.40 9.88
N LEU A 117 -19.20 -9.55 9.21
CA LEU A 117 -19.92 -10.79 9.45
C LEU A 117 -19.69 -11.34 10.85
N GLU A 118 -18.48 -11.21 11.37
CA GLU A 118 -18.16 -11.66 12.71
C GLU A 118 -18.82 -10.78 13.78
N LYS A 119 -18.86 -9.47 13.56
CA LYS A 119 -19.56 -8.52 14.40
C LYS A 119 -21.07 -8.83 14.48
N LEU A 120 -21.72 -9.08 13.36
CA LEU A 120 -23.13 -9.46 13.31
C LEU A 120 -23.41 -10.72 14.12
N ASN A 121 -22.53 -11.73 14.04
CA ASN A 121 -22.71 -12.96 14.83
C ASN A 121 -22.48 -12.74 16.32
N PHE A 122 -21.56 -11.86 16.69
CA PHE A 122 -21.35 -11.48 18.09
C PHE A 122 -22.63 -10.84 18.68
N LEU A 123 -23.28 -9.95 17.92
CA LEU A 123 -24.52 -9.28 18.32
C LEU A 123 -25.73 -10.23 18.40
N GLN A 124 -25.76 -11.27 17.56
CA GLN A 124 -26.86 -12.23 17.49
C GLN A 124 -26.68 -13.45 18.39
N GLY A 125 -25.58 -13.55 19.16
CA GLY A 125 -25.32 -14.70 20.05
C GLY A 125 -25.12 -16.05 19.34
N HIS A 126 -24.93 -16.05 18.01
CA HIS A 126 -24.79 -17.27 17.22
C HIS A 126 -23.33 -17.70 17.12
N LEU A 127 -22.94 -18.72 17.89
CA LEU A 127 -21.59 -19.31 17.89
C LEU A 127 -21.38 -20.35 16.76
N ARG A 128 -22.39 -20.63 15.93
CA ARG A 128 -22.30 -21.63 14.86
C ARG A 128 -21.49 -21.11 13.67
N GLY A 129 -20.43 -21.82 13.28
CA GLY A 129 -19.63 -21.56 12.08
C GLY A 129 -18.26 -20.91 12.32
N GLN A 130 -17.71 -20.98 13.53
CA GLN A 130 -16.41 -20.38 13.87
C GLN A 130 -15.21 -21.07 13.22
N GLU A 131 -15.26 -22.38 12.97
CA GLU A 131 -14.11 -23.16 12.51
C GLU A 131 -13.74 -22.87 11.05
N ASN A 132 -14.72 -22.86 10.15
CA ASN A 132 -14.49 -22.53 8.72
C ASN A 132 -14.04 -21.08 8.51
N ARG A 133 -14.37 -20.17 9.42
CA ARG A 133 -13.96 -18.76 9.33
C ARG A 133 -12.52 -18.51 9.75
N LYS A 134 -11.98 -19.30 10.68
CA LYS A 134 -10.54 -19.19 11.06
C LYS A 134 -9.63 -19.41 9.86
N ASP A 135 -9.95 -20.37 9.01
CA ASP A 135 -9.18 -20.66 7.79
C ASP A 135 -9.25 -19.51 6.79
N ASP A 136 -10.41 -18.90 6.62
CA ASP A 136 -10.57 -17.74 5.74
C ASP A 136 -9.81 -16.51 6.27
N PHE A 137 -9.85 -16.25 7.58
CA PHE A 137 -9.05 -15.19 8.20
C PHE A 137 -7.56 -15.45 8.02
N MET A 138 -7.08 -16.69 8.22
CA MET A 138 -5.67 -17.05 8.06
C MET A 138 -5.22 -16.88 6.59
N LYS A 139 -6.05 -17.28 5.63
CA LYS A 139 -5.78 -17.06 4.20
C LYS A 139 -5.66 -15.57 3.84
N VAL A 140 -6.57 -14.74 4.36
CA VAL A 140 -6.53 -13.29 4.13
C VAL A 140 -5.30 -12.68 4.78
N LYS A 141 -4.96 -13.07 6.01
CA LYS A 141 -3.76 -12.63 6.71
C LYS A 141 -2.50 -12.90 5.89
N ASN A 142 -2.29 -14.15 5.46
CA ASN A 142 -1.09 -14.54 4.72
C ASN A 142 -0.99 -13.79 3.38
N ARG A 143 -2.11 -13.55 2.71
CA ARG A 143 -2.14 -12.78 1.45
C ARG A 143 -1.86 -11.30 1.67
N LEU A 144 -2.37 -10.70 2.74
CA LEU A 144 -2.07 -9.31 3.10
C LEU A 144 -0.60 -9.14 3.51
N ASP A 145 -0.05 -10.07 4.30
CA ASP A 145 1.36 -10.06 4.66
C ASP A 145 2.25 -10.12 3.40
N LEU A 146 1.96 -11.05 2.49
CA LEU A 146 2.70 -11.14 1.22
C LEU A 146 2.56 -9.86 0.37
N PHE A 147 1.35 -9.31 0.30
CA PHE A 147 1.10 -8.06 -0.41
C PHE A 147 1.94 -6.90 0.14
N TYR A 148 1.88 -6.64 1.45
CA TYR A 148 2.62 -5.53 2.04
C TYR A 148 4.13 -5.71 1.95
N ILE A 149 4.65 -6.92 2.20
CA ILE A 149 6.08 -7.20 2.09
C ILE A 149 6.56 -6.98 0.66
N SER A 150 5.85 -7.52 -0.35
CA SER A 150 6.21 -7.33 -1.76
C SER A 150 6.18 -5.85 -2.16
N GLN A 151 5.18 -5.11 -1.69
CA GLN A 151 5.01 -3.69 -1.97
C GLN A 151 6.17 -2.86 -1.37
N LEU A 152 6.52 -3.11 -0.11
CA LEU A 152 7.63 -2.43 0.57
C LEU A 152 8.98 -2.75 -0.07
N LEU A 153 9.21 -4.01 -0.50
CA LEU A 153 10.42 -4.39 -1.23
C LEU A 153 10.52 -3.66 -2.58
N MET A 154 9.41 -3.54 -3.32
CA MET A 154 9.39 -2.77 -4.56
C MET A 154 9.71 -1.28 -4.33
N PHE A 155 9.15 -0.66 -3.28
CA PHE A 155 9.51 0.72 -2.91
C PHE A 155 11.00 0.84 -2.56
N LEU A 156 11.53 -0.09 -1.75
CA LEU A 156 12.95 -0.11 -1.42
C LEU A 156 13.82 -0.20 -2.69
N THR A 157 13.45 -1.05 -3.64
CA THR A 157 14.14 -1.16 -4.92
C THR A 157 14.10 0.16 -5.70
N ILE A 158 12.96 0.86 -5.74
CA ILE A 158 12.85 2.18 -6.39
C ILE A 158 13.77 3.20 -5.71
N PHE A 159 13.83 3.23 -4.37
CA PHE A 159 14.76 4.10 -3.63
C PHE A 159 16.21 3.77 -3.97
N THR A 160 16.58 2.50 -3.97
CA THR A 160 17.94 2.05 -4.33
C THR A 160 18.32 2.48 -5.76
N LEU A 161 17.43 2.26 -6.73
CA LEU A 161 17.62 2.71 -8.12
C LEU A 161 17.66 4.24 -8.26
N SER A 162 17.16 4.98 -7.28
CA SER A 162 17.22 6.45 -7.28
C SER A 162 18.60 6.96 -6.86
N VAL A 163 19.31 6.21 -6.02
CA VAL A 163 20.64 6.51 -5.54
C VAL A 163 21.70 5.96 -6.51
N PHE A 164 21.59 4.69 -6.87
CA PHE A 164 22.48 4.01 -7.80
C PHE A 164 21.93 4.16 -9.22
N LYS A 165 22.45 5.16 -9.95
CA LYS A 165 22.12 5.35 -11.37
C LYS A 165 23.03 4.45 -12.21
N PHE A 166 22.55 3.25 -12.52
CA PHE A 166 23.25 2.37 -13.45
C PHE A 166 23.01 2.86 -14.89
N ASN A 167 24.09 3.05 -15.63
CA ASN A 167 24.05 3.29 -17.07
C ASN A 167 24.18 1.99 -17.83
#